data_a4d2498404efcb1ca9d4e04491646ca0
#
_entry.id   a4d2498404efcb1ca9d4e04491646ca0
#
_cell.length_a   1.000
_cell.length_b   1.000
_cell.length_c   1.000
_cell.angle_alpha   90.00
_cell.angle_beta   90.00
_cell.angle_gamma   90.00
#
_symmetry.space_group_name_H-M   'P 1'
#
loop_
_entity.id
_entity.type
_entity.pdbx_description
1 polymer ?
#
loop_
_entity_poly.entity_id
_entity_poly.type
_entity_poly.pdbx_seq_one_letter_code
_entity_poly.pdbx_strand_id
1 'polypeptide(L)'
;GRGRSRARRSRKKNAGQGIEMPEGVHDSQNNHEKTAFPAGQTEAAAALQEGRGNKNQKGKKAAIIAACVLAAVIVAGGGAYAAMAQKYKKVFFPNTIINGMNASGRTVAEVKEMIAGGIENYVLTIEEREGGQEQLTGEDIKLKAKFDGTLEQIVTTQNPYAWLSYQLTQAEYTIG
;
A
#
# COMPACT_ATOMS: atom_id res chain seq x y z
N GLY A 1 9.88 -32.81 39.94
CA GLY A 1 9.11 -32.09 40.93
C GLY A 1 8.11 -31.23 40.22
N ARG A 2 6.87 -31.56 40.21
CA ARG A 2 5.71 -31.03 40.92
C ARG A 2 5.63 -29.49 40.88
N GLY A 3 4.61 -28.94 40.19
CA GLY A 3 3.51 -28.28 40.80
C GLY A 3 2.50 -27.72 39.80
N ARG A 4 1.31 -28.26 39.85
CA ARG A 4 0.06 -27.78 39.27
C ARG A 4 -0.42 -26.54 40.04
N SER A 5 -1.09 -25.59 39.38
CA SER A 5 -2.17 -24.83 40.02
C SER A 5 -3.20 -24.36 39.00
N ARG A 6 -4.39 -24.92 39.16
CA ARG A 6 -5.69 -24.48 38.61
C ARG A 6 -6.30 -23.40 39.52
N ALA A 7 -6.92 -22.39 38.91
CA ALA A 7 -8.06 -21.66 39.51
C ALA A 7 -8.89 -21.12 38.35
N ARG A 8 -10.01 -21.51 38.00
CA ARG A 8 -11.41 -21.77 38.45
C ARG A 8 -12.03 -20.60 39.23
N ARG A 9 -13.20 -20.22 38.71
CA ARG A 9 -14.31 -19.42 39.25
C ARG A 9 -14.32 -17.94 38.84
N SER A 10 -15.46 -17.33 38.44
CA SER A 10 -16.83 -17.50 38.94
C SER A 10 -17.86 -16.93 37.97
N ARG A 11 -18.87 -17.72 37.71
CA ARG A 11 -20.18 -17.32 37.20
C ARG A 11 -20.92 -16.55 38.31
N LYS A 12 -21.52 -15.40 37.99
CA LYS A 12 -22.57 -14.83 38.84
C LYS A 12 -23.81 -14.58 38.01
N LYS A 13 -24.77 -15.48 38.16
CA LYS A 13 -26.19 -15.29 37.89
C LYS A 13 -26.73 -14.30 38.93
N ASN A 14 -27.56 -13.38 38.51
CA ASN A 14 -28.57 -12.84 39.42
C ASN A 14 -29.90 -12.82 38.71
N ALA A 15 -30.80 -13.59 39.30
CA ALA A 15 -32.19 -13.73 38.94
C ALA A 15 -33.02 -12.76 39.79
N GLY A 16 -34.04 -12.22 39.21
CA GLY A 16 -35.36 -12.07 39.79
C GLY A 16 -35.58 -10.91 40.77
N GLN A 17 -36.46 -10.07 40.42
CA GLN A 17 -37.65 -9.81 41.24
C GLN A 17 -38.62 -8.94 40.44
N GLY A 18 -39.83 -9.44 40.29
CA GLY A 18 -40.98 -8.74 39.83
C GLY A 18 -41.61 -7.90 40.95
N ILE A 19 -42.26 -6.86 40.56
CA ILE A 19 -43.24 -6.16 41.41
C ILE A 19 -44.43 -5.82 40.50
N GLU A 20 -45.57 -6.17 41.03
CA GLU A 20 -46.95 -6.15 40.62
C GLU A 20 -47.50 -4.75 40.21
N MET A 21 -48.56 -4.88 39.37
CA MET A 21 -49.53 -3.81 39.10
C MET A 21 -50.41 -3.50 40.32
N PRO A 22 -51.10 -2.36 40.32
CA PRO A 22 -52.53 -2.43 40.57
C PRO A 22 -53.36 -1.69 39.51
N GLU A 23 -54.50 -2.32 39.24
CA GLU A 23 -55.65 -1.83 38.52
C GLU A 23 -56.28 -0.64 39.24
N GLY A 24 -56.89 0.24 38.46
CA GLY A 24 -57.74 1.29 38.98
C GLY A 24 -58.61 1.92 37.86
N VAL A 25 -59.79 1.33 37.74
CA VAL A 25 -60.94 1.74 36.95
C VAL A 25 -61.36 3.16 37.33
N HIS A 26 -61.70 4.01 36.38
CA HIS A 26 -62.94 4.83 36.42
C HIS A 26 -63.26 5.43 35.05
N ASP A 27 -64.39 5.03 34.60
CA ASP A 27 -65.34 5.53 33.64
C ASP A 27 -65.70 7.04 33.89
N SER A 28 -65.80 7.82 32.84
CA SER A 28 -66.77 8.92 32.73
C SER A 28 -66.89 9.44 31.31
N GLN A 29 -68.04 9.11 30.74
CA GLN A 29 -68.66 9.76 29.59
C GLN A 29 -68.85 11.25 29.79
N ASN A 30 -68.67 12.05 28.75
CA ASN A 30 -69.59 13.10 28.27
C ASN A 30 -68.99 13.78 27.05
N ASN A 31 -69.55 13.65 25.90
CA ASN A 31 -70.69 14.24 25.22
C ASN A 31 -70.47 15.72 24.79
N HIS A 32 -70.63 15.88 23.47
CA HIS A 32 -70.99 17.09 22.72
C HIS A 32 -69.96 18.25 22.63
N GLU A 33 -69.48 18.54 21.41
CA GLU A 33 -70.11 19.54 20.57
C GLU A 33 -69.54 19.56 19.17
N LYS A 34 -70.42 19.51 18.18
CA LYS A 34 -70.18 19.80 16.76
C LYS A 34 -69.87 21.30 16.62
N THR A 35 -68.69 21.64 16.15
CA THR A 35 -68.50 22.88 15.41
C THR A 35 -67.71 22.60 14.17
N ALA A 36 -68.41 22.76 13.05
CA ALA A 36 -67.88 22.75 11.72
C ALA A 36 -66.91 23.94 11.54
N PHE A 37 -65.68 23.67 11.12
CA PHE A 37 -64.75 24.67 10.58
C PHE A 37 -64.41 24.36 9.14
N PRO A 38 -64.25 25.40 8.30
CA PRO A 38 -64.29 25.30 6.86
C PRO A 38 -63.08 24.66 6.25
N ALA A 39 -63.34 23.87 5.19
CA ALA A 39 -62.36 23.38 4.26
C ALA A 39 -61.56 24.55 3.67
N GLY A 40 -60.26 24.62 3.93
CA GLY A 40 -59.43 25.64 3.30
C GLY A 40 -57.95 25.71 3.73
N GLN A 41 -57.38 24.67 4.36
CA GLN A 41 -55.94 24.72 4.70
C GLN A 41 -55.16 23.39 4.51
N THR A 42 -55.61 22.53 3.65
CA THR A 42 -54.91 21.25 3.40
C THR A 42 -54.02 21.23 2.15
N GLU A 43 -54.05 22.27 1.31
CA GLU A 43 -53.17 22.31 0.12
C GLU A 43 -51.81 22.94 0.35
N ALA A 44 -51.68 23.85 1.32
CA ALA A 44 -50.37 24.48 1.59
C ALA A 44 -49.42 23.59 2.41
N ALA A 45 -49.93 22.63 3.19
CA ALA A 45 -49.09 21.70 3.95
C ALA A 45 -48.56 20.54 3.10
N ALA A 46 -49.29 20.13 2.06
CA ALA A 46 -48.84 19.09 1.13
C ALA A 46 -47.71 19.57 0.20
N ALA A 47 -47.74 20.84 -0.20
CA ALA A 47 -46.71 21.43 -1.07
C ALA A 47 -45.37 21.64 -0.38
N LEU A 48 -45.31 21.74 0.96
CA LEU A 48 -44.10 21.90 1.71
C LEU A 48 -43.40 20.56 2.05
N GLN A 49 -44.06 19.43 1.86
CA GLN A 49 -43.53 18.10 2.16
C GLN A 49 -42.89 17.42 0.93
N GLU A 50 -43.21 17.81 -0.28
CA GLU A 50 -42.64 17.25 -1.51
C GLU A 50 -41.23 17.77 -1.83
N GLY A 51 -40.81 18.92 -1.27
CA GLY A 51 -39.49 19.50 -1.53
C GLY A 51 -38.33 18.95 -0.72
N ARG A 52 -38.57 18.14 0.34
CA ARG A 52 -37.54 17.69 1.28
C ARG A 52 -36.98 16.30 1.00
N GLY A 53 -37.67 15.48 0.20
CA GLY A 53 -37.28 14.08 -0.04
C GLY A 53 -36.19 13.87 -1.09
N ASN A 54 -35.96 14.81 -2.00
CA ASN A 54 -35.16 14.53 -3.21
C ASN A 54 -33.71 15.08 -3.16
N LYS A 55 -33.40 16.04 -2.31
CA LYS A 55 -32.02 16.59 -2.20
C LYS A 55 -31.08 15.64 -1.48
N ASN A 56 -31.56 14.85 -0.52
CA ASN A 56 -30.70 13.93 0.24
C ASN A 56 -30.37 12.62 -0.50
N GLN A 57 -31.21 12.19 -1.44
CA GLN A 57 -30.93 10.98 -2.23
C GLN A 57 -29.90 11.25 -3.34
N LYS A 58 -29.91 12.43 -3.97
CA LYS A 58 -28.91 12.80 -4.98
C LYS A 58 -27.52 12.92 -4.34
N GLY A 59 -27.41 13.49 -3.13
CA GLY A 59 -26.15 13.58 -2.40
C GLY A 59 -25.59 12.21 -1.99
N LYS A 60 -26.45 11.29 -1.54
CA LYS A 60 -26.03 9.93 -1.18
C LYS A 60 -25.54 9.13 -2.39
N LYS A 61 -26.22 9.22 -3.53
CA LYS A 61 -25.78 8.56 -4.78
C LYS A 61 -24.46 9.14 -5.28
N ALA A 62 -24.27 10.45 -5.26
CA ALA A 62 -23.02 11.10 -5.62
C ALA A 62 -21.86 10.69 -4.69
N ALA A 63 -22.11 10.58 -3.38
CA ALA A 63 -21.11 10.13 -2.42
C ALA A 63 -20.72 8.65 -2.64
N ILE A 64 -21.68 7.77 -2.96
CA ILE A 64 -21.40 6.37 -3.29
C ILE A 64 -20.57 6.27 -4.57
N ILE A 65 -20.93 7.02 -5.62
CA ILE A 65 -20.17 7.02 -6.87
C ILE A 65 -18.74 7.52 -6.63
N ALA A 66 -18.57 8.59 -5.88
CA ALA A 66 -17.24 9.11 -5.51
C ALA A 66 -16.41 8.08 -4.72
N ALA A 67 -17.03 7.38 -3.76
CA ALA A 67 -16.38 6.32 -3.00
C ALA A 67 -15.98 5.13 -3.89
N CYS A 68 -16.83 4.72 -4.83
CA CYS A 68 -16.53 3.67 -5.79
C CYS A 68 -15.37 4.04 -6.73
N VAL A 69 -15.36 5.29 -7.23
CA VAL A 69 -14.26 5.79 -8.07
C VAL A 69 -12.96 5.83 -7.28
N LEU A 70 -12.98 6.33 -6.05
CA LEU A 70 -11.80 6.34 -5.19
C LEU A 70 -11.29 4.92 -4.92
N ALA A 71 -12.18 3.99 -4.60
CA ALA A 71 -11.82 2.59 -4.39
C ALA A 71 -11.20 1.97 -5.65
N ALA A 72 -11.76 2.24 -6.83
CA ALA A 72 -11.21 1.77 -8.10
C ALA A 72 -9.80 2.32 -8.37
N VAL A 73 -9.56 3.60 -8.08
CA VAL A 73 -8.23 4.22 -8.22
C VAL A 73 -7.21 3.59 -7.26
N ILE A 74 -7.61 3.34 -6.00
CA ILE A 74 -6.75 2.68 -5.01
C ILE A 74 -6.40 1.25 -5.45
N VAL A 75 -7.37 0.48 -5.93
CA VAL A 75 -7.15 -0.90 -6.41
C VAL A 75 -6.24 -0.91 -7.65
N ALA A 76 -6.51 -0.03 -8.62
CA ALA A 76 -5.68 0.05 -9.82
C ALA A 76 -4.25 0.52 -9.51
N GLY A 77 -4.10 1.57 -8.69
CA GLY A 77 -2.80 2.08 -8.26
C GLY A 77 -2.02 1.09 -7.41
N GLY A 78 -2.68 0.44 -6.45
CA GLY A 78 -2.09 -0.60 -5.62
C GLY A 78 -1.67 -1.84 -6.42
N GLY A 79 -2.48 -2.24 -7.40
CA GLY A 79 -2.16 -3.34 -8.31
C GLY A 79 -0.93 -3.04 -9.18
N ALA A 80 -0.86 -1.86 -9.78
CA ALA A 80 0.29 -1.42 -10.55
C ALA A 80 1.58 -1.35 -9.69
N TYR A 81 1.47 -0.79 -8.48
CA TYR A 81 2.57 -0.73 -7.53
C TYR A 81 3.11 -2.12 -7.17
N ALA A 82 2.21 -3.07 -6.87
CA ALA A 82 2.58 -4.43 -6.55
C ALA A 82 3.22 -5.17 -7.75
N ALA A 83 2.72 -4.94 -8.97
CA ALA A 83 3.30 -5.49 -10.19
C ALA A 83 4.74 -5.00 -10.41
N MET A 84 4.98 -3.70 -10.19
CA MET A 84 6.34 -3.14 -10.24
C MET A 84 7.24 -3.73 -9.15
N ALA A 85 6.74 -3.91 -7.94
CA ALA A 85 7.49 -4.58 -6.86
C ALA A 85 7.91 -6.01 -7.24
N GLN A 86 7.06 -6.78 -7.95
CA GLN A 86 7.43 -8.11 -8.42
C GLN A 86 8.60 -8.08 -9.43
N LYS A 87 8.67 -7.06 -10.30
CA LYS A 87 9.80 -6.86 -11.20
C LYS A 87 11.11 -6.71 -10.42
N TYR A 88 11.10 -5.88 -9.38
CA TYR A 88 12.30 -5.57 -8.56
C TYR A 88 12.73 -6.70 -7.62
N LYS A 89 12.09 -7.85 -7.65
CA LYS A 89 12.62 -9.08 -7.03
C LYS A 89 13.76 -9.74 -7.83
N LYS A 90 13.91 -9.37 -9.11
CA LYS A 90 14.84 -10.01 -10.04
C LYS A 90 15.85 -9.05 -10.66
N VAL A 91 15.64 -7.75 -10.48
CA VAL A 91 16.47 -6.70 -11.07
C VAL A 91 16.89 -5.69 -10.02
N PHE A 92 17.98 -4.99 -10.27
CA PHE A 92 18.43 -3.87 -9.43
C PHE A 92 17.42 -2.73 -9.43
N PHE A 93 17.38 -1.97 -8.34
CA PHE A 93 16.54 -0.79 -8.21
C PHE A 93 16.88 0.29 -9.22
N PRO A 94 15.96 1.24 -9.47
CA PRO A 94 16.28 2.44 -10.25
C PRO A 94 17.46 3.20 -9.60
N ASN A 95 18.22 3.93 -10.41
CA ASN A 95 19.37 4.71 -9.95
C ASN A 95 20.44 3.91 -9.19
N THR A 96 20.57 2.61 -9.49
CA THR A 96 21.63 1.77 -8.95
C THR A 96 22.87 1.86 -9.82
N ILE A 97 24.00 2.19 -9.21
CA ILE A 97 25.33 2.23 -9.84
C ILE A 97 26.18 1.14 -9.19
N ILE A 98 26.88 0.37 -9.99
CA ILE A 98 27.80 -0.68 -9.52
C ILE A 98 29.13 -0.50 -10.22
N ASN A 99 30.21 -0.29 -9.48
CA ASN A 99 31.55 0.03 -10.00
C ASN A 99 31.53 1.15 -11.05
N GLY A 100 30.72 2.22 -10.82
CA GLY A 100 30.55 3.33 -11.74
C GLY A 100 29.66 3.05 -12.97
N MET A 101 29.14 1.82 -13.13
CA MET A 101 28.27 1.44 -14.24
C MET A 101 26.80 1.45 -13.83
N ASN A 102 25.92 1.87 -14.75
CA ASN A 102 24.49 1.94 -14.48
C ASN A 102 23.86 0.52 -14.52
N ALA A 103 23.48 0.01 -13.36
CA ALA A 103 22.81 -1.28 -13.16
C ALA A 103 21.29 -1.17 -13.04
N SER A 104 20.71 0.04 -13.15
CA SER A 104 19.29 0.30 -12.95
C SER A 104 18.39 -0.60 -13.79
N GLY A 105 17.50 -1.37 -13.14
CA GLY A 105 16.54 -2.23 -13.81
C GLY A 105 17.13 -3.42 -14.56
N ARG A 106 18.43 -3.68 -14.41
CA ARG A 106 19.13 -4.82 -15.01
C ARG A 106 19.09 -6.03 -14.08
N THR A 107 19.18 -7.21 -14.64
CA THR A 107 19.37 -8.46 -13.91
C THR A 107 20.81 -8.62 -13.46
N VAL A 108 21.05 -9.52 -12.50
CA VAL A 108 22.41 -9.87 -12.05
C VAL A 108 23.26 -10.38 -13.23
N ALA A 109 22.69 -11.19 -14.12
CA ALA A 109 23.40 -11.73 -15.29
C ALA A 109 23.88 -10.61 -16.24
N GLU A 110 23.01 -9.65 -16.57
CA GLU A 110 23.36 -8.50 -17.42
C GLU A 110 24.43 -7.62 -16.79
N VAL A 111 24.40 -7.45 -15.46
CA VAL A 111 25.43 -6.67 -14.76
C VAL A 111 26.77 -7.40 -14.74
N LYS A 112 26.77 -8.71 -14.56
CA LYS A 112 28.01 -9.54 -14.66
C LYS A 112 28.62 -9.45 -16.04
N GLU A 113 27.81 -9.55 -17.09
CA GLU A 113 28.28 -9.40 -18.46
C GLU A 113 28.86 -8.02 -18.74
N MET A 114 28.20 -6.97 -18.22
CA MET A 114 28.66 -5.59 -18.33
C MET A 114 30.02 -5.37 -17.64
N ILE A 115 30.21 -5.94 -16.44
CA ILE A 115 31.47 -5.86 -15.70
C ILE A 115 32.56 -6.65 -16.44
N ALA A 116 32.26 -7.85 -16.91
CA ALA A 116 33.21 -8.67 -17.66
C ALA A 116 33.69 -7.96 -18.94
N GLY A 117 32.73 -7.40 -19.73
CA GLY A 117 33.08 -6.62 -20.91
C GLY A 117 33.89 -5.35 -20.62
N GLY A 118 33.63 -4.70 -19.48
CA GLY A 118 34.43 -3.57 -19.03
C GLY A 118 35.86 -3.94 -18.70
N ILE A 119 36.08 -5.13 -18.15
CA ILE A 119 37.40 -5.68 -17.83
C ILE A 119 38.17 -6.08 -19.10
N GLU A 120 37.51 -6.71 -20.06
CA GLU A 120 38.11 -7.09 -21.34
C GLU A 120 38.59 -5.86 -22.13
N ASN A 121 37.87 -4.77 -22.05
CA ASN A 121 38.20 -3.50 -22.71
C ASN A 121 39.13 -2.59 -21.86
N TYR A 122 39.57 -3.06 -20.71
CA TYR A 122 40.47 -2.28 -19.85
C TYR A 122 41.84 -2.14 -20.52
N VAL A 123 42.35 -0.92 -20.59
CA VAL A 123 43.68 -0.61 -21.15
C VAL A 123 44.52 0.04 -20.06
N LEU A 124 45.61 -0.59 -19.71
CA LEU A 124 46.63 -0.02 -18.82
C LEU A 124 47.74 0.58 -19.67
N THR A 125 47.94 1.90 -19.55
CA THR A 125 49.09 2.56 -20.19
C THR A 125 50.22 2.64 -19.18
N ILE A 126 51.32 2.06 -19.51
CA ILE A 126 52.59 2.09 -18.72
C ILE A 126 53.48 3.14 -19.34
N GLU A 127 53.87 4.16 -18.57
CA GLU A 127 54.83 5.16 -18.96
C GLU A 127 56.21 4.74 -18.50
N GLU A 128 57.12 4.53 -19.42
CA GLU A 128 58.51 4.21 -19.13
C GLU A 128 59.33 5.46 -18.77
N ARG A 129 60.33 5.30 -17.91
CA ARG A 129 61.17 6.41 -17.43
C ARG A 129 61.91 7.14 -18.56
N GLU A 130 62.09 6.52 -19.72
CA GLU A 130 62.76 7.05 -20.90
C GLU A 130 61.79 7.63 -21.92
N GLY A 131 60.50 7.79 -21.57
CA GLY A 131 59.47 8.42 -22.42
C GLY A 131 58.75 7.44 -23.37
N GLY A 132 59.01 6.12 -23.25
CA GLY A 132 58.24 5.09 -23.91
C GLY A 132 56.88 4.92 -23.28
N GLN A 133 55.89 4.54 -24.08
CA GLN A 133 54.56 4.14 -23.57
C GLN A 133 54.23 2.73 -24.07
N GLU A 134 53.84 1.87 -23.16
CA GLU A 134 53.34 0.54 -23.45
C GLU A 134 51.88 0.44 -23.02
N GLN A 135 51.03 -0.15 -23.86
CA GLN A 135 49.63 -0.40 -23.52
C GLN A 135 49.41 -1.91 -23.34
N LEU A 136 48.87 -2.29 -22.21
CA LEU A 136 48.42 -3.64 -21.91
C LEU A 136 46.90 -3.65 -21.83
N THR A 137 46.27 -4.52 -22.62
CA THR A 137 44.83 -4.74 -22.54
C THR A 137 44.48 -5.79 -21.49
N GLY A 138 43.24 -5.80 -21.03
CA GLY A 138 42.73 -6.84 -20.14
C GLY A 138 42.91 -8.24 -20.72
N GLU A 139 42.85 -8.37 -22.05
CA GLU A 139 43.07 -9.64 -22.76
C GLU A 139 44.54 -10.09 -22.71
N ASP A 140 45.51 -9.17 -22.89
CA ASP A 140 46.94 -9.45 -22.86
C ASP A 140 47.37 -10.06 -21.51
N ILE A 141 46.79 -9.55 -20.43
CA ILE A 141 47.09 -10.02 -19.06
C ILE A 141 46.10 -11.09 -18.59
N LYS A 142 45.18 -11.55 -19.44
CA LYS A 142 44.18 -12.56 -19.12
C LYS A 142 43.33 -12.20 -17.91
N LEU A 143 43.02 -10.91 -17.77
CA LEU A 143 42.18 -10.40 -16.68
C LEU A 143 40.77 -10.95 -16.81
N LYS A 144 40.23 -11.51 -15.73
CA LYS A 144 38.87 -12.06 -15.70
C LYS A 144 38.11 -11.57 -14.50
N ALA A 145 36.84 -11.21 -14.71
CA ALA A 145 35.94 -10.91 -13.61
C ALA A 145 35.73 -12.15 -12.72
N LYS A 146 35.89 -12.00 -11.42
CA LYS A 146 35.51 -13.00 -10.43
C LYS A 146 34.37 -12.45 -9.59
N PHE A 147 33.28 -13.19 -9.52
CA PHE A 147 32.10 -12.81 -8.77
C PHE A 147 31.97 -13.66 -7.52
N ASP A 148 31.80 -13.04 -6.37
CA ASP A 148 31.71 -13.66 -5.05
C ASP A 148 30.25 -13.88 -4.55
N GLY A 149 29.24 -13.51 -5.38
CA GLY A 149 27.83 -13.59 -5.03
C GLY A 149 27.25 -12.30 -4.44
N THR A 150 28.04 -11.24 -4.29
CA THR A 150 27.58 -9.94 -3.76
C THR A 150 26.46 -9.34 -4.61
N LEU A 151 26.52 -9.47 -5.93
CA LEU A 151 25.45 -8.98 -6.85
C LEU A 151 24.11 -9.67 -6.58
N GLU A 152 24.10 -10.97 -6.41
CA GLU A 152 22.94 -11.77 -6.04
C GLU A 152 22.40 -11.36 -4.68
N GLN A 153 23.30 -11.15 -3.71
CA GLN A 153 22.94 -10.74 -2.37
C GLN A 153 22.23 -9.38 -2.39
N ILE A 154 22.73 -8.39 -3.12
CA ILE A 154 22.09 -7.07 -3.24
C ILE A 154 20.63 -7.23 -3.72
N VAL A 155 20.39 -7.97 -4.81
CA VAL A 155 19.04 -8.16 -5.36
C VAL A 155 18.14 -8.97 -4.43
N THR A 156 18.65 -9.99 -3.74
CA THR A 156 17.85 -10.85 -2.86
C THR A 156 17.51 -10.20 -1.53
N THR A 157 18.33 -9.30 -1.03
CA THR A 157 18.10 -8.60 0.24
C THR A 157 17.33 -7.30 0.10
N GLN A 158 17.23 -6.75 -1.11
CA GLN A 158 16.46 -5.52 -1.33
C GLN A 158 14.95 -5.75 -1.06
N ASN A 159 14.30 -4.79 -0.40
CA ASN A 159 12.85 -4.83 -0.22
C ASN A 159 12.15 -4.38 -1.51
N PRO A 160 11.48 -5.27 -2.28
CA PRO A 160 10.93 -4.93 -3.59
C PRO A 160 9.91 -3.79 -3.56
N TYR A 161 9.25 -3.58 -2.42
CA TYR A 161 8.26 -2.51 -2.23
C TYR A 161 8.90 -1.14 -1.99
N ALA A 162 10.20 -1.06 -1.76
CA ALA A 162 10.91 0.21 -1.61
C ALA A 162 11.31 0.85 -2.95
N TRP A 163 11.03 0.23 -4.10
CA TRP A 163 11.48 0.66 -5.42
C TRP A 163 11.16 2.13 -5.74
N LEU A 164 10.04 2.65 -5.22
CA LEU A 164 9.62 4.02 -5.48
C LEU A 164 10.55 5.05 -4.81
N SER A 165 11.08 4.75 -3.62
CA SER A 165 12.03 5.66 -2.94
C SER A 165 13.34 5.77 -3.71
N TYR A 166 13.76 4.73 -4.42
CA TYR A 166 14.97 4.73 -5.24
C TYR A 166 14.81 5.46 -6.58
N GLN A 167 13.62 5.92 -6.94
CA GLN A 167 13.46 6.86 -8.05
C GLN A 167 14.11 8.22 -7.77
N LEU A 168 14.22 8.58 -6.51
CA LEU A 168 14.74 9.88 -6.06
C LEU A 168 16.11 9.77 -5.35
N THR A 169 16.57 8.54 -5.10
CA THR A 169 17.81 8.27 -4.36
C THR A 169 18.71 7.37 -5.18
N GLN A 170 19.97 7.75 -5.34
CA GLN A 170 20.98 6.91 -5.98
C GLN A 170 21.53 5.91 -4.96
N ALA A 171 21.66 4.65 -5.38
CA ALA A 171 22.36 3.60 -4.63
C ALA A 171 23.65 3.27 -5.38
N GLU A 172 24.79 3.40 -4.71
CA GLU A 172 26.10 3.12 -5.29
C GLU A 172 26.77 1.98 -4.52
N TYR A 173 27.28 1.01 -5.28
CA TYR A 173 27.95 -0.16 -4.74
C TYR A 173 29.31 -0.32 -5.43
N THR A 174 30.33 -0.57 -4.63
CA THR A 174 31.65 -1.02 -5.12
C THR A 174 31.82 -2.46 -4.75
N ILE A 175 32.07 -3.30 -5.74
CA ILE A 175 32.33 -4.74 -5.58
C ILE A 175 33.71 -5.04 -6.14
N GLY A 176 34.50 -5.79 -5.39
CA GLY A 176 35.88 -6.17 -5.72
C GLY A 176 36.03 -7.66 -5.76
#